data_35c1798b99d193cf8b17056854555457
#
_entry.id   35c1798b99d193cf8b17056854555457
#
_cell.length_a   1.000
_cell.length_b   1.000
_cell.length_c   1.000
_cell.angle_alpha   90.00
_cell.angle_beta   90.00
_cell.angle_gamma   90.00
#
_symmetry.space_group_name_H-M   'P 1'
#
loop_
_entity.id
_entity.type
_entity.pdbx_description
1 polymer ?
#
loop_
_entity_poly.entity_id
_entity_poly.type
_entity_poly.pdbx_seq_one_letter_code
_entity_poly.pdbx_strand_id
1 'polypeptide(L)'
;MSWDRPAAAAALVEVLEAATASTVTVFDTPPATFNPPALVVNYPATVTKHNPTFAIDLAALSVLAAVGVSEGDTLDGLLDTATTAIEADPTLVAAVQHAKPVEWRNWRVLTVSGIDVLTAELALEIRM
;
A
#
# COMPACT_ATOMS: atom_id res chain seq x y z
N MET A 1 -17.07 -8.95 -10.51
CA MET A 1 -16.39 -9.03 -9.20
C MET A 1 -16.59 -7.71 -8.47
N SER A 2 -16.94 -7.74 -7.20
CA SER A 2 -17.13 -6.52 -6.41
C SER A 2 -15.92 -6.29 -5.51
N TRP A 3 -15.81 -5.07 -5.01
CA TRP A 3 -14.72 -4.71 -4.10
C TRP A 3 -14.70 -5.62 -2.87
N ASP A 4 -13.55 -6.19 -2.62
CA ASP A 4 -13.27 -7.08 -1.50
C ASP A 4 -11.93 -6.65 -0.88
N ARG A 5 -12.01 -5.80 0.15
CA ARG A 5 -10.82 -5.28 0.79
C ARG A 5 -9.93 -6.35 1.41
N PRO A 6 -10.45 -7.31 2.17
CA PRO A 6 -9.58 -8.35 2.73
C PRO A 6 -8.78 -9.10 1.67
N ALA A 7 -9.39 -9.43 0.54
CA ALA A 7 -8.69 -10.12 -0.55
C ALA A 7 -7.63 -9.23 -1.19
N ALA A 8 -7.96 -7.97 -1.47
CA ALA A 8 -7.02 -7.02 -2.08
C ALA A 8 -5.85 -6.72 -1.14
N ALA A 9 -6.13 -6.49 0.15
CA ALA A 9 -5.09 -6.21 1.14
C ALA A 9 -4.16 -7.42 1.35
N ALA A 10 -4.69 -8.63 1.45
CA ALA A 10 -3.89 -9.83 1.59
C ALA A 10 -2.97 -10.04 0.38
N ALA A 11 -3.47 -9.79 -0.82
CA ALA A 11 -2.69 -9.89 -2.04
C ALA A 11 -1.59 -8.83 -2.11
N LEU A 12 -1.88 -7.59 -1.71
CA LEU A 12 -0.88 -6.53 -1.60
C LEU A 12 0.23 -6.91 -0.63
N VAL A 13 -0.12 -7.42 0.55
CA VAL A 13 0.85 -7.88 1.53
C VAL A 13 1.76 -8.95 0.94
N GLU A 14 1.20 -9.94 0.26
CA GLU A 14 1.98 -11.00 -0.36
C GLU A 14 2.98 -10.45 -1.39
N VAL A 15 2.53 -9.57 -2.29
CA VAL A 15 3.38 -8.96 -3.31
C VAL A 15 4.47 -8.10 -2.66
N LEU A 16 4.14 -7.30 -1.67
CA LEU A 16 5.08 -6.40 -1.01
C LEU A 16 6.09 -7.16 -0.13
N GLU A 17 5.66 -8.18 0.59
CA GLU A 17 6.58 -9.01 1.39
C GLU A 17 7.59 -9.74 0.51
N ALA A 18 7.18 -10.23 -0.66
CA ALA A 18 8.07 -10.90 -1.59
C ALA A 18 9.14 -9.94 -2.17
N ALA A 19 8.85 -8.65 -2.24
CA ALA A 19 9.73 -7.64 -2.85
C ALA A 19 10.62 -6.92 -1.84
N THR A 20 10.33 -6.99 -0.54
CA THR A 20 11.04 -6.24 0.49
C THR A 20 11.92 -7.13 1.35
N ALA A 21 12.91 -6.53 2.04
CA ALA A 21 13.75 -7.24 2.99
C ALA A 21 12.93 -7.71 4.19
N SER A 22 13.37 -8.78 4.85
CA SER A 22 12.69 -9.33 6.03
C SER A 22 12.64 -8.36 7.22
N THR A 23 13.46 -7.31 7.21
CA THR A 23 13.44 -6.25 8.21
C THR A 23 12.26 -5.29 8.08
N VAL A 24 11.60 -5.28 6.92
CA VAL A 24 10.42 -4.46 6.67
C VAL A 24 9.18 -5.26 7.05
N THR A 25 8.38 -4.72 7.95
CA THR A 25 7.09 -5.33 8.31
C THR A 25 5.98 -4.79 7.43
N VAL A 26 5.19 -5.67 6.84
CA VAL A 26 4.07 -5.28 5.97
C VAL A 26 2.76 -5.62 6.69
N PHE A 27 1.90 -4.61 6.84
CA PHE A 27 0.60 -4.74 7.52
C PHE A 27 -0.55 -4.64 6.52
N ASP A 28 -1.52 -5.52 6.63
CA ASP A 28 -2.74 -5.50 5.81
C ASP A 28 -3.78 -4.48 6.30
N THR A 29 -3.64 -4.02 7.53
CA THR A 29 -4.47 -2.96 8.13
C THR A 29 -3.59 -2.06 8.98
N PRO A 30 -3.99 -0.79 9.20
CA PRO A 30 -3.24 0.09 10.08
C PRO A 30 -3.18 -0.48 11.51
N PRO A 31 -1.98 -0.78 12.02
CA PRO A 31 -1.84 -1.27 13.40
C PRO A 31 -1.91 -0.11 14.40
N ALA A 32 -2.16 -0.43 15.67
CA ALA A 32 -2.12 0.57 16.73
C ALA A 32 -0.70 1.11 16.95
N THR A 33 0.29 0.22 16.81
CA THR A 33 1.71 0.56 16.96
C THR A 33 2.53 -0.25 15.97
N PHE A 34 3.67 0.31 15.52
CA PHE A 34 4.62 -0.42 14.70
C PHE A 34 6.02 0.16 14.85
N ASN A 35 7.03 -0.65 14.54
CA ASN A 35 8.42 -0.20 14.46
C ASN A 35 8.81 -0.01 12.99
N PRO A 36 9.47 1.10 12.62
CA PRO A 36 10.00 1.27 11.28
C PRO A 36 11.19 0.31 11.04
N PRO A 37 11.48 -0.10 9.79
CA PRO A 37 10.73 0.25 8.58
C PRO A 37 9.47 -0.60 8.42
N ALA A 38 8.42 0.01 7.88
CA ALA A 38 7.13 -0.64 7.71
C ALA A 38 6.40 -0.17 6.46
N LEU A 39 5.56 -1.05 5.91
CA LEU A 39 4.58 -0.73 4.88
C LEU A 39 3.20 -1.08 5.43
N VAL A 40 2.26 -0.17 5.30
CA VAL A 40 0.90 -0.33 5.83
C VAL A 40 -0.11 -0.13 4.72
N VAL A 41 -0.95 -1.13 4.49
CA VAL A 41 -2.05 -1.02 3.54
C VAL A 41 -3.21 -0.29 4.22
N ASN A 42 -3.50 0.92 3.77
CA ASN A 42 -4.58 1.74 4.33
C ASN A 42 -5.95 1.27 3.87
N TYR A 43 -7.00 1.74 4.54
CA TYR A 43 -8.35 1.62 4.04
C TYR A 43 -8.53 2.50 2.79
N PRO A 44 -9.39 2.11 1.85
CA PRO A 44 -9.62 2.93 0.68
C PRO A 44 -10.23 4.27 1.06
N ALA A 45 -9.75 5.34 0.42
CA ALA A 45 -10.35 6.67 0.56
C ALA A 45 -11.72 6.71 -0.10
N THR A 46 -11.85 6.02 -1.25
CA THR A 46 -13.11 5.91 -1.99
C THR A 46 -13.20 4.53 -2.64
N VAL A 47 -14.43 4.06 -2.76
CA VAL A 47 -14.77 2.91 -3.61
C VAL A 47 -15.89 3.37 -4.52
N THR A 48 -15.61 3.43 -5.81
CA THR A 48 -16.58 3.85 -6.81
C THR A 48 -17.21 2.61 -7.44
N LYS A 49 -18.53 2.49 -7.31
CA LYS A 49 -19.28 1.42 -7.95
C LYS A 49 -19.52 1.77 -9.40
N HIS A 50 -19.01 0.93 -10.29
CA HIS A 50 -19.21 1.10 -11.70
C HIS A 50 -20.53 0.48 -12.16
N ASN A 51 -20.78 0.61 -13.46
CA ASN A 51 -21.99 0.08 -14.10
C ASN A 51 -22.24 -1.36 -13.66
N PRO A 52 -23.46 -1.68 -13.16
CA PRO A 52 -23.79 -3.04 -12.72
C PRO A 52 -23.57 -4.12 -13.79
N THR A 53 -23.64 -3.75 -15.06
CA THR A 53 -23.43 -4.69 -16.18
C THR A 53 -22.00 -5.25 -16.19
N PHE A 54 -21.02 -4.45 -15.80
CA PHE A 54 -19.61 -4.88 -15.78
C PHE A 54 -19.15 -5.38 -14.42
N ALA A 55 -19.90 -5.09 -13.35
CA ALA A 55 -19.60 -5.51 -11.98
C ALA A 55 -18.15 -5.21 -11.54
N ILE A 56 -17.60 -4.10 -12.02
CA ILE A 56 -16.24 -3.67 -11.69
C ILE A 56 -16.30 -2.48 -10.76
N ASP A 57 -15.64 -2.60 -9.62
CA ASP A 57 -15.47 -1.51 -8.66
C ASP A 57 -14.07 -0.93 -8.77
N LEU A 58 -13.95 0.37 -8.52
CA LEU A 58 -12.70 1.09 -8.51
C LEU A 58 -12.43 1.62 -7.11
N ALA A 59 -11.36 1.16 -6.49
CA ALA A 59 -10.94 1.62 -5.17
C ALA A 59 -9.69 2.50 -5.28
N ALA A 60 -9.71 3.63 -4.59
CA ALA A 60 -8.55 4.48 -4.39
C ALA A 60 -8.04 4.27 -2.98
N LEU A 61 -6.86 3.68 -2.85
CA LEU A 61 -6.24 3.47 -1.55
C LEU A 61 -4.75 3.77 -1.61
N SER A 62 -4.10 3.76 -0.46
CA SER A 62 -2.67 4.01 -0.39
C SER A 62 -1.96 2.98 0.46
N VAL A 63 -0.67 2.81 0.18
CA VAL A 63 0.27 2.09 1.03
C VAL A 63 1.15 3.13 1.70
N LEU A 64 1.12 3.17 3.03
CA LEU A 64 1.97 4.05 3.82
C LEU A 64 3.32 3.38 4.00
N ALA A 65 4.40 4.09 3.63
CA ALA A 65 5.76 3.67 3.95
C ALA A 65 6.27 4.50 5.12
N ALA A 66 6.91 3.86 6.09
CA ALA A 66 7.43 4.51 7.28
C ALA A 66 8.86 4.05 7.58
N VAL A 67 9.74 5.00 7.86
CA VAL A 67 11.14 4.76 8.21
C VAL A 67 11.53 5.67 9.39
N GLY A 68 12.73 5.49 9.94
CA GLY A 68 13.28 6.43 10.91
C GLY A 68 13.41 7.83 10.34
N VAL A 69 13.32 8.87 11.19
CA VAL A 69 13.27 10.27 10.74
C VAL A 69 14.46 10.68 9.89
N SER A 70 15.63 10.09 10.12
CA SER A 70 16.86 10.41 9.38
C SER A 70 17.09 9.55 8.14
N GLU A 71 16.13 8.70 7.77
CA GLU A 71 16.31 7.68 6.73
C GLU A 71 15.48 7.97 5.46
N GLY A 72 15.53 9.21 4.99
CA GLY A 72 14.79 9.64 3.80
C GLY A 72 15.11 8.83 2.55
N ASP A 73 16.37 8.46 2.34
CA ASP A 73 16.76 7.65 1.18
C ASP A 73 16.17 6.23 1.26
N THR A 74 16.09 5.68 2.48
CA THR A 74 15.43 4.39 2.69
C THR A 74 13.94 4.46 2.38
N LEU A 75 13.29 5.58 2.74
CA LEU A 75 11.88 5.81 2.42
C LEU A 75 11.65 5.82 0.91
N ASP A 76 12.45 6.57 0.17
CA ASP A 76 12.35 6.63 -1.29
C ASP A 76 12.60 5.23 -1.90
N GLY A 77 13.54 4.48 -1.36
CA GLY A 77 13.81 3.11 -1.77
C GLY A 77 12.63 2.17 -1.54
N LEU A 78 11.94 2.30 -0.40
CA LEU A 78 10.73 1.51 -0.11
C LEU A 78 9.59 1.85 -1.06
N LEU A 79 9.37 3.13 -1.33
CA LEU A 79 8.34 3.57 -2.28
C LEU A 79 8.63 3.03 -3.68
N ASP A 80 9.87 3.09 -4.12
CA ASP A 80 10.28 2.58 -5.42
C ASP A 80 10.11 1.06 -5.50
N THR A 81 10.53 0.33 -4.48
CA THR A 81 10.38 -1.12 -4.41
C THR A 81 8.91 -1.53 -4.46
N ALA A 82 8.06 -0.86 -3.69
CA ALA A 82 6.62 -1.13 -3.68
C ALA A 82 5.98 -0.84 -5.04
N THR A 83 6.33 0.29 -5.65
CA THR A 83 5.83 0.68 -6.97
C THR A 83 6.23 -0.36 -8.03
N THR A 84 7.50 -0.74 -8.07
CA THR A 84 8.02 -1.72 -9.01
C THR A 84 7.37 -3.08 -8.83
N ALA A 85 7.16 -3.52 -7.59
CA ALA A 85 6.53 -4.80 -7.30
C ALA A 85 5.09 -4.87 -7.81
N ILE A 86 4.33 -3.79 -7.63
CA ILE A 86 2.94 -3.73 -8.09
C ILE A 86 2.88 -3.64 -9.62
N GLU A 87 3.77 -2.86 -10.23
CA GLU A 87 3.86 -2.78 -11.69
C GLU A 87 4.25 -4.13 -12.32
N ALA A 88 5.07 -4.92 -11.65
CA ALA A 88 5.46 -6.25 -12.12
C ALA A 88 4.35 -7.29 -12.00
N ASP A 89 3.42 -7.11 -11.06
CA ASP A 89 2.28 -8.00 -10.87
C ASP A 89 0.99 -7.19 -10.66
N PRO A 90 0.46 -6.58 -11.72
CA PRO A 90 -0.70 -5.69 -11.59
C PRO A 90 -2.00 -6.42 -11.25
N THR A 91 -2.06 -7.73 -11.35
CA THR A 91 -3.23 -8.51 -10.93
C THR A 91 -3.15 -8.96 -9.47
N LEU A 92 -2.06 -8.65 -8.78
CA LEU A 92 -1.83 -9.00 -7.38
C LEU A 92 -2.12 -10.49 -7.13
N VAL A 93 -1.34 -11.37 -7.76
CA VAL A 93 -1.50 -12.83 -7.66
C VAL A 93 -2.91 -13.28 -8.09
N ALA A 94 -3.45 -12.64 -9.11
CA ALA A 94 -4.81 -12.89 -9.66
C ALA A 94 -5.96 -12.58 -8.67
N ALA A 95 -5.72 -11.76 -7.66
CA ALA A 95 -6.76 -11.37 -6.70
C ALA A 95 -7.62 -10.19 -7.17
N VAL A 96 -7.09 -9.36 -8.06
CA VAL A 96 -7.78 -8.18 -8.60
C VAL A 96 -7.66 -8.16 -10.12
N GLN A 97 -8.48 -7.34 -10.78
CA GLN A 97 -8.35 -7.15 -12.23
C GLN A 97 -7.10 -6.35 -12.58
N HIS A 98 -6.86 -5.27 -11.87
CA HIS A 98 -5.71 -4.41 -12.10
C HIS A 98 -5.43 -3.53 -10.90
N ALA A 99 -4.16 -3.42 -10.53
CA ALA A 99 -3.68 -2.47 -9.55
C ALA A 99 -2.66 -1.55 -10.23
N LYS A 100 -2.85 -0.24 -10.08
CA LYS A 100 -2.03 0.76 -10.75
C LYS A 100 -1.47 1.75 -9.73
N PRO A 101 -0.14 1.88 -9.62
CA PRO A 101 0.47 2.99 -8.88
C PRO A 101 0.12 4.31 -9.57
N VAL A 102 -0.26 5.32 -8.79
CA VAL A 102 -0.70 6.62 -9.31
C VAL A 102 0.34 7.69 -9.01
N GLU A 103 0.71 7.82 -7.74
CA GLU A 103 1.67 8.84 -7.31
C GLU A 103 2.23 8.52 -5.92
N TRP A 104 3.36 9.14 -5.60
CA TRP A 104 3.87 9.21 -4.23
C TRP A 104 3.47 10.58 -3.68
N ARG A 105 3.02 10.61 -2.41
CA ARG A 105 2.50 11.85 -1.82
C ARG A 105 2.62 11.86 -0.30
N ASN A 106 2.36 13.03 0.29
CA ASN A 106 2.19 13.20 1.74
C ASN A 106 3.42 12.85 2.57
N TRP A 107 4.62 13.29 2.14
CA TRP A 107 5.80 13.18 3.00
C TRP A 107 5.58 14.00 4.27
N ARG A 108 5.71 13.34 5.41
CA ARG A 108 5.55 14.00 6.70
C ARG A 108 6.16 13.17 7.82
N VAL A 109 6.37 13.84 8.97
CA VAL A 109 6.77 13.16 10.20
C VAL A 109 5.52 12.90 11.02
N LEU A 110 5.32 11.64 11.42
CA LEU A 110 4.24 11.22 12.30
C LEU A 110 4.83 10.71 13.61
N THR A 111 4.09 10.90 14.71
CA THR A 111 4.45 10.30 15.99
C THR A 111 3.57 9.08 16.23
N VAL A 112 4.19 7.90 16.34
CA VAL A 112 3.51 6.63 16.58
C VAL A 112 4.04 6.05 17.89
N SER A 113 3.18 5.97 18.91
CA SER A 113 3.56 5.47 20.25
C SER A 113 4.78 6.19 20.83
N GLY A 114 4.84 7.51 20.67
CA GLY A 114 5.93 8.34 21.19
C GLY A 114 7.21 8.31 20.36
N ILE A 115 7.21 7.63 19.22
CA ILE A 115 8.34 7.56 18.30
C ILE A 115 8.01 8.34 17.03
N ASP A 116 8.90 9.24 16.62
CA ASP A 116 8.76 9.97 15.37
C ASP A 116 9.23 9.10 14.20
N VAL A 117 8.42 9.04 13.16
CA VAL A 117 8.74 8.33 11.92
C VAL A 117 8.53 9.24 10.72
N LEU A 118 9.36 9.08 9.70
CA LEU A 118 9.19 9.75 8.42
C LEU A 118 8.33 8.85 7.53
N THR A 119 7.25 9.41 6.99
CA THR A 119 6.29 8.65 6.20
C THR A 119 6.02 9.29 4.86
N ALA A 120 5.61 8.47 3.90
CA ALA A 120 5.03 8.90 2.64
C ALA A 120 4.06 7.83 2.16
N GLU A 121 3.20 8.18 1.21
CA GLU A 121 2.18 7.27 0.71
C GLU A 121 2.37 6.99 -0.77
N LEU A 122 2.20 5.73 -1.13
CA LEU A 122 2.03 5.31 -2.52
C LEU A 122 0.53 5.20 -2.78
N ALA A 123 0.00 6.10 -3.60
CA ALA A 123 -1.40 6.07 -3.98
C ALA A 123 -1.63 5.03 -5.07
N LEU A 124 -2.66 4.22 -4.90
CA LEU A 124 -3.03 3.13 -5.81
C LEU A 124 -4.46 3.28 -6.28
N GLU A 125 -4.69 2.81 -7.50
CA GLU A 125 -6.02 2.62 -8.07
C GLU A 125 -6.19 1.13 -8.33
N ILE A 126 -7.17 0.50 -7.69
CA ILE A 126 -7.42 -0.94 -7.82
C ILE A 126 -8.78 -1.18 -8.43
N ARG A 127 -8.80 -1.94 -9.52
CA ARG A 127 -10.03 -2.42 -10.16
C ARG A 127 -10.28 -3.86 -9.78
N MET A 128 -11.51 -4.10 -9.37
CA MET A 128 -11.88 -5.42 -8.88
C MET A 128 -13.24 -5.87 -9.38
#